data_3d3ad433544e0e16a0360bc5c78b6b71
#
_entry.id   3d3ad433544e0e16a0360bc5c78b6b71
#
_cell.length_a   1.000
_cell.length_b   1.000
_cell.length_c   1.000
_cell.angle_alpha   90.00
_cell.angle_beta   90.00
_cell.angle_gamma   90.00
#
_symmetry.space_group_name_H-M   'P 1'
#
loop_
_entity.id
_entity.type
_entity.pdbx_description
1 polymer ?
#
loop_
_entity_poly.entity_id
_entity_poly.type
_entity_poly.pdbx_seq_one_letter_code
_entity_poly.pdbx_strand_id
1 'polypeptide(L)' 'MQKDLTQEKLDWIFENIKKDSNENDLLETLLSEGFDISQCKMALGLELS' A
#
# COMPACT_ATOMS: atom_id res chain seq x y z
N MET A 1 3.13 -14.31 9.48
CA MET A 1 1.80 -13.73 9.76
C MET A 1 1.71 -12.35 9.14
N GLN A 2 0.66 -12.10 8.37
CA GLN A 2 0.49 -10.83 7.68
C GLN A 2 -0.11 -9.78 8.60
N LYS A 3 0.26 -8.52 8.37
CA LYS A 3 -0.22 -7.41 9.19
C LYS A 3 -1.34 -6.66 8.47
N ASP A 4 -2.27 -6.14 9.27
CA ASP A 4 -3.30 -5.27 8.73
C ASP A 4 -2.72 -3.86 8.55
N LEU A 5 -3.22 -3.16 7.54
CA LEU A 5 -2.80 -1.78 7.32
C LEU A 5 -3.30 -0.89 8.45
N THR A 6 -2.41 -0.03 8.94
CA THR A 6 -2.76 0.94 9.97
C THR A 6 -3.13 2.27 9.31
N GLN A 7 -3.75 3.17 10.09
CA GLN A 7 -4.06 4.49 9.58
C GLN A 7 -2.80 5.24 9.17
N GLU A 8 -1.71 5.08 9.91
CA GLU A 8 -0.44 5.69 9.57
C GLU A 8 0.04 5.24 8.20
N LYS A 9 -0.07 3.94 7.91
CA LYS A 9 0.35 3.41 6.62
C LYS A 9 -0.55 3.88 5.49
N LEU A 10 -1.85 3.97 5.75
CA LEU A 10 -2.78 4.49 4.75
C LEU A 10 -2.44 5.95 4.42
N ASP A 11 -2.14 6.74 5.42
CA ASP A 11 -1.73 8.13 5.20
C ASP A 11 -0.45 8.20 4.39
N TRP A 12 0.51 7.32 4.71
CA TRP A 12 1.77 7.25 3.98
C TRP A 12 1.53 6.89 2.50
N ILE A 13 0.65 5.92 2.25
CA ILE A 13 0.32 5.50 0.89
C ILE A 13 -0.30 6.67 0.11
N PHE A 14 -1.28 7.34 0.71
CA PHE A 14 -1.96 8.44 0.03
C PHE A 14 -1.00 9.60 -0.25
N GLU A 15 -0.11 9.89 0.68
CA GLU A 15 0.89 10.94 0.47
C GLU A 15 1.81 10.62 -0.71
N ASN A 16 2.23 9.35 -0.81
CA ASN A 16 3.11 8.94 -1.88
C ASN A 16 2.39 8.92 -3.23
N ILE A 17 1.12 8.56 -3.24
CA ILE A 17 0.31 8.60 -4.45
C ILE A 17 0.20 10.04 -4.96
N LYS A 18 0.01 10.99 -4.06
CA LYS A 18 -0.05 12.42 -4.41
C LYS A 18 1.25 12.91 -5.03
N LYS A 19 2.36 12.29 -4.66
CA LYS A 19 3.68 12.66 -5.17
C LYS A 19 4.04 11.92 -6.46
N ASP A 20 3.08 11.23 -7.06
CA ASP A 20 3.30 10.46 -8.28
C ASP A 20 4.26 9.29 -8.12
N SER A 21 4.33 8.72 -6.92
CA SER A 21 5.16 7.55 -6.70
C SER A 21 4.57 6.33 -7.43
N ASN A 22 5.47 5.44 -7.86
CA ASN A 22 5.07 4.22 -8.55
C ASN A 22 4.32 3.29 -7.59
N GLU A 23 3.11 2.90 -7.97
CA GLU A 23 2.28 2.03 -7.12
C GLU A 23 2.93 0.68 -6.87
N ASN A 24 3.62 0.13 -7.86
CA ASN A 24 4.31 -1.14 -7.69
C ASN A 24 5.42 -1.05 -6.66
N ASP A 25 6.15 0.07 -6.64
CA ASP A 25 7.19 0.28 -5.63
C ASP A 25 6.59 0.38 -4.23
N LEU A 26 5.45 1.07 -4.11
CA LEU A 26 4.76 1.16 -2.83
C LEU A 26 4.30 -0.22 -2.37
N LEU A 27 3.75 -1.00 -3.29
CA LEU A 27 3.30 -2.35 -2.98
C LEU A 27 4.46 -3.22 -2.49
N GLU A 28 5.59 -3.19 -3.18
CA GLU A 28 6.76 -3.96 -2.78
C GLU A 28 7.25 -3.56 -1.39
N THR A 29 7.26 -2.27 -1.12
CA THR A 29 7.67 -1.77 0.19
C THR A 29 6.77 -2.31 1.29
N LEU A 30 5.45 -2.26 1.06
CA LEU A 30 4.48 -2.75 2.04
C LEU A 30 4.62 -4.25 2.25
N LEU A 31 4.82 -5.01 1.17
CA LEU A 31 5.00 -6.45 1.28
C LEU A 31 6.27 -6.80 2.03
N SER A 32 7.34 -6.03 1.84
CA SER A 32 8.58 -6.20 2.59
C SER A 32 8.38 -6.02 4.09
N GLU A 33 7.44 -5.17 4.46
CA GLU A 33 7.13 -4.91 5.86
C GLU A 33 6.19 -5.95 6.46
N GLY A 34 5.64 -6.83 5.63
CA GLY A 34 4.80 -7.91 6.10
C GLY A 34 3.30 -7.62 6.07
N PHE A 35 2.88 -6.62 5.32
CA PHE A 35 1.46 -6.30 5.21
C PHE A 35 0.76 -7.26 4.25
N ASP A 36 -0.55 -7.44 4.47
CA ASP A 36 -1.39 -8.29 3.63
C ASP A 36 -1.47 -7.71 2.21
N ILE A 37 -1.17 -8.54 1.21
CA ILE A 37 -1.16 -8.10 -0.17
C ILE A 37 -2.53 -7.64 -0.64
N SER A 38 -3.60 -8.31 -0.20
CA SER A 38 -4.97 -7.93 -0.58
C SER A 38 -5.30 -6.53 -0.09
N GLN A 39 -4.95 -6.23 1.16
CA GLN A 39 -5.19 -4.90 1.71
C GLN A 39 -4.35 -3.84 1.02
N CYS A 40 -3.10 -4.17 0.70
CA CYS A 40 -2.23 -3.24 -0.01
C CYS A 40 -2.79 -2.89 -1.38
N LYS A 41 -3.25 -3.89 -2.13
CA LYS A 41 -3.83 -3.67 -3.45
C LYS A 41 -5.09 -2.83 -3.38
N MET A 42 -5.93 -3.08 -2.39
CA MET A 42 -7.15 -2.29 -2.21
C MET A 42 -6.82 -0.84 -1.90
N ALA A 43 -5.85 -0.63 -1.01
CA ALA A 43 -5.44 0.72 -0.64
C ALA A 43 -4.85 1.49 -1.82
N LEU A 44 -4.14 0.78 -2.69
CA LEU A 44 -3.52 1.39 -3.87
C LEU A 44 -4.49 1.48 -5.05
N GLY A 45 -5.64 0.86 -4.96
CA GLY A 45 -6.63 0.89 -6.02
C GLY A 45 -6.36 -0.07 -7.16
N LEU A 46 -5.42 -0.97 -7.01
CA LEU A 46 -5.04 -1.88 -8.08
C LEU A 46 -6.12 -2.93 -8.35
N GLU A 47 -6.90 -3.28 -7.35
CA GLU A 47 -7.96 -4.26 -7.49
C GLU A 47 -9.17 -3.73 -8.26
N LEU A 48 -9.29 -2.42 -8.34
CA LEU A 48 -10.45 -1.76 -8.94
C LEU A 48 -10.31 -1.51 -10.44
N SER A 49 -9.16 -1.77 -10.99
CA SER A 49 -8.90 -1.53 -12.41
C SER A 49 -9.27 -2.70 -13.29
#